data_52616f60b19b6831d83b96dd208d1425
#
_entry.id   52616f60b19b6831d83b96dd208d1425
#
_cell.length_a   1.000
_cell.length_b   1.000
_cell.length_c   1.000
_cell.angle_alpha   90.00
_cell.angle_beta   90.00
_cell.angle_gamma   90.00
#
_symmetry.space_group_name_H-M   'P 1'
#
loop_
_entity.id
_entity.type
_entity.pdbx_description
1 polymer ?
#
loop_
_entity_poly.entity_id
_entity_poly.type
_entity_poly.pdbx_seq_one_letter_code
_entity_poly.pdbx_strand_id
1 'polypeptide(L)'
;MEKDPKVAAQVKLILKLIKELSPGNTVELRIPGYGAIQCVAGGNHRRGTPPNTVEMSGPTLVKLISAPELWTELVASGLISASGIASDLSPVFTHAQALYEAN
;
A
#
# COMPACT_ATOMS: atom_id res chain seq x y z
N MET A 1 6.99 -21.15 -2.82
CA MET A 1 7.52 -20.44 -1.64
C MET A 1 6.42 -20.26 -0.61
N GLU A 2 6.69 -20.66 0.60
CA GLU A 2 5.70 -20.56 1.66
C GLU A 2 5.62 -19.13 2.20
N LYS A 3 4.39 -18.69 2.42
CA LYS A 3 4.17 -17.38 3.05
C LYS A 3 4.25 -17.54 4.56
N ASP A 4 4.92 -16.60 5.20
CA ASP A 4 4.95 -16.53 6.65
C ASP A 4 3.54 -16.17 7.14
N PRO A 5 2.88 -17.00 7.96
CA PRO A 5 1.53 -16.69 8.45
C PRO A 5 1.45 -15.38 9.22
N LYS A 6 2.53 -15.00 9.90
CA LYS A 6 2.58 -13.75 10.64
C LYS A 6 2.56 -12.56 9.68
N VAL A 7 3.35 -12.63 8.61
CA VAL A 7 3.37 -11.60 7.59
C VAL A 7 2.01 -11.53 6.90
N ALA A 8 1.41 -12.68 6.59
CA ALA A 8 0.10 -12.72 5.94
C ALA A 8 -0.97 -12.01 6.77
N ALA A 9 -0.98 -12.24 8.09
CA ALA A 9 -1.93 -11.58 8.97
C ALA A 9 -1.69 -10.07 9.02
N GLN A 10 -0.43 -9.66 9.07
CA GLN A 10 -0.08 -8.24 9.08
C GLN A 10 -0.47 -7.55 7.78
N VAL A 11 -0.19 -8.19 6.64
CA VAL A 11 -0.56 -7.64 5.33
C VAL A 11 -2.07 -7.44 5.26
N LYS A 12 -2.83 -8.45 5.68
CA LYS A 12 -4.29 -8.36 5.64
C LYS A 12 -4.80 -7.18 6.47
N LEU A 13 -4.27 -7.00 7.66
CA LEU A 13 -4.66 -5.89 8.52
C LEU A 13 -4.29 -4.56 7.91
N ILE A 14 -3.07 -4.44 7.38
CA ILE A 14 -2.60 -3.18 6.80
C ILE A 14 -3.46 -2.79 5.59
N LEU A 15 -3.74 -3.74 4.70
CA LEU A 15 -4.57 -3.45 3.53
C LEU A 15 -5.97 -3.01 3.94
N LYS A 16 -6.53 -3.64 4.96
CA LYS A 16 -7.84 -3.25 5.48
C LYS A 16 -7.83 -1.83 6.02
N LEU A 17 -6.81 -1.49 6.81
CA LEU A 17 -6.68 -0.15 7.36
C LEU A 17 -6.56 0.92 6.27
N ILE A 18 -5.73 0.66 5.26
CA ILE A 18 -5.53 1.61 4.17
C ILE A 18 -6.84 1.81 3.40
N LYS A 19 -7.55 0.73 3.12
CA LYS A 19 -8.80 0.81 2.39
C LYS A 19 -9.85 1.60 3.16
N GLU A 20 -9.90 1.45 4.48
CA GLU A 20 -10.86 2.18 5.32
C GLU A 20 -10.44 3.63 5.49
N LEU A 21 -9.14 3.88 5.62
CA LEU A 21 -8.62 5.22 5.84
C LEU A 21 -8.68 6.07 4.57
N SER A 22 -8.37 5.49 3.43
CA SER A 22 -8.25 6.22 2.18
C SER A 22 -9.01 5.49 1.07
N PRO A 23 -10.36 5.47 1.16
CA PRO A 23 -11.16 4.76 0.15
C PRO A 23 -11.10 5.47 -1.19
N GLY A 24 -11.29 4.71 -2.26
CA GLY A 24 -11.29 5.23 -3.60
C GLY A 24 -10.76 4.22 -4.58
N ASN A 25 -10.59 4.65 -5.82
CA ASN A 25 -10.09 3.77 -6.88
C ASN A 25 -9.06 4.47 -7.78
N THR A 26 -8.34 5.42 -7.23
CA THR A 26 -7.32 6.15 -7.98
C THR A 26 -6.02 5.36 -8.08
N VAL A 27 -5.70 4.57 -7.06
CA VAL A 27 -4.45 3.81 -6.98
C VAL A 27 -4.77 2.35 -6.65
N GLU A 28 -4.11 1.43 -7.34
CA GLU A 28 -4.14 0.02 -6.97
C GLU A 28 -2.85 -0.31 -6.22
N LEU A 29 -2.99 -0.80 -4.99
CA LEU A 29 -1.87 -1.26 -4.19
C LEU A 29 -1.86 -2.79 -4.23
N ARG A 30 -0.77 -3.35 -4.76
CA ARG A 30 -0.62 -4.79 -4.99
C ARG A 30 0.47 -5.36 -4.09
N ILE A 31 0.12 -6.43 -3.39
CA ILE A 31 1.09 -7.18 -2.59
C ILE A 31 1.07 -8.61 -3.14
N PRO A 32 1.95 -8.93 -4.10
CA PRO A 32 1.89 -10.22 -4.78
C PRO A 32 1.89 -11.39 -3.80
N GLY A 33 1.01 -12.34 -4.05
CA GLY A 33 0.85 -13.50 -3.19
C GLY A 33 -0.07 -13.29 -2.01
N TYR A 34 -0.44 -12.04 -1.71
CA TYR A 34 -1.31 -11.74 -0.56
C TYR A 34 -2.61 -11.06 -0.97
N GLY A 35 -2.55 -10.08 -1.85
CA GLY A 35 -3.76 -9.42 -2.29
C GLY A 35 -3.51 -8.06 -2.91
N ALA A 36 -4.60 -7.39 -3.27
CA ALA A 36 -4.56 -6.06 -3.83
C ALA A 36 -5.80 -5.29 -3.39
N ILE A 37 -5.66 -3.99 -3.25
CA ILE A 37 -6.79 -3.11 -2.95
C ILE A 37 -6.74 -1.90 -3.86
N GLN A 38 -7.90 -1.26 -4.05
CA GLN A 38 -7.95 0.05 -4.65
C GLN A 38 -8.14 1.07 -3.53
N CYS A 39 -7.48 2.19 -3.62
CA CYS A 39 -7.50 3.20 -2.57
C CYS A 39 -7.30 4.58 -3.18
N VAL A 40 -7.42 5.60 -2.33
CA VAL A 40 -7.25 7.01 -2.63
C VAL A 40 -8.41 7.56 -3.45
N ALA A 41 -9.06 8.57 -2.90
CA ALA A 41 -10.09 9.31 -3.61
C ALA A 41 -9.44 10.14 -4.72
N GLY A 42 -10.15 10.31 -5.81
CA GLY A 42 -9.62 11.05 -6.94
C GLY A 42 -10.70 11.49 -7.89
N GLY A 43 -10.26 11.96 -9.04
CA GLY A 43 -11.18 12.47 -10.03
C GLY A 43 -11.96 11.38 -10.76
N ASN A 44 -12.48 11.75 -11.91
CA ASN A 44 -13.36 10.87 -12.68
C ASN A 44 -12.62 9.71 -13.31
N HIS A 45 -12.60 8.62 -12.57
CA HIS A 45 -12.05 7.36 -13.03
C HIS A 45 -13.24 6.41 -13.18
N ARG A 46 -13.58 6.08 -14.41
CA ARG A 46 -14.84 5.39 -14.67
C ARG A 46 -14.82 3.91 -14.44
N ARG A 47 -13.88 3.21 -15.05
CA ARG A 47 -13.81 1.76 -14.94
C ARG A 47 -12.45 1.27 -15.39
N GLY A 48 -12.19 0.01 -15.12
CA GLY A 48 -10.94 -0.61 -15.50
C GLY A 48 -9.91 -0.49 -14.40
N THR A 49 -8.66 -0.76 -14.75
CA THR A 49 -7.55 -0.68 -13.82
C THR A 49 -7.30 0.77 -13.41
N PRO A 50 -7.06 1.05 -12.15
CA PRO A 50 -6.67 2.40 -11.74
C PRO A 50 -5.46 2.89 -12.53
N PRO A 51 -5.39 4.20 -12.84
CA PRO A 51 -4.28 4.74 -13.63
C PRO A 51 -2.96 4.77 -12.89
N ASN A 52 -2.97 4.52 -11.59
CA ASN A 52 -1.76 4.53 -10.77
C ASN A 52 -1.64 3.19 -10.06
N THR A 53 -0.43 2.65 -10.01
CA THR A 53 -0.20 1.37 -9.36
C THR A 53 1.01 1.44 -8.44
N VAL A 54 0.91 0.74 -7.32
CA VAL A 54 2.00 0.60 -6.36
C VAL A 54 2.11 -0.88 -6.01
N GLU A 55 3.31 -1.42 -6.10
CA GLU A 55 3.52 -2.84 -5.82
C GLU A 55 4.74 -3.01 -4.93
N MET A 56 4.62 -3.90 -3.96
CA MET A 56 5.72 -4.22 -3.04
C MET A 56 5.47 -5.58 -2.43
N SER A 57 6.54 -6.19 -1.89
CA SER A 57 6.41 -7.49 -1.21
C SER A 57 5.71 -7.32 0.14
N GLY A 58 5.23 -8.43 0.69
CA GLY A 58 4.64 -8.43 2.03
C GLY A 58 5.59 -7.91 3.09
N PRO A 59 6.82 -8.41 3.18
CA PRO A 59 7.79 -7.88 4.15
C PRO A 59 8.08 -6.39 3.98
N THR A 60 8.12 -5.89 2.74
CA THR A 60 8.33 -4.47 2.50
C THR A 60 7.15 -3.65 3.03
N LEU A 61 5.92 -4.13 2.81
CA LEU A 61 4.73 -3.46 3.32
C LEU A 61 4.77 -3.38 4.85
N VAL A 62 5.11 -4.47 5.51
CA VAL A 62 5.19 -4.50 6.97
C VAL A 62 6.24 -3.54 7.49
N LYS A 63 7.37 -3.46 6.82
CA LYS A 63 8.42 -2.52 7.18
C LYS A 63 7.96 -1.08 6.99
N LEU A 64 7.31 -0.81 5.87
CA LEU A 64 6.87 0.54 5.50
C LEU A 64 5.83 1.08 6.49
N ILE A 65 4.89 0.25 6.94
CA ILE A 65 3.84 0.73 7.85
C ILE A 65 4.43 1.22 9.18
N SER A 66 5.57 0.67 9.59
CA SER A 66 6.25 1.08 10.81
C SER A 66 7.25 2.22 10.59
N ALA A 67 7.62 2.46 9.34
CA ALA A 67 8.62 3.48 8.99
C ALA A 67 8.26 4.12 7.65
N PRO A 68 7.16 4.89 7.58
CA PRO A 68 6.71 5.49 6.32
C PRO A 68 7.72 6.45 5.70
N GLU A 69 8.61 6.98 6.50
CA GLU A 69 9.68 7.87 6.01
C GLU A 69 10.64 7.15 5.07
N LEU A 70 10.59 5.81 5.02
CA LEU A 70 11.43 5.04 4.11
C LEU A 70 10.89 4.99 2.68
N TRP A 71 9.72 5.56 2.44
CA TRP A 71 9.06 5.48 1.12
C TRP A 71 10.01 5.84 -0.03
N THR A 72 10.61 7.02 0.04
CA THR A 72 11.47 7.51 -1.05
C THR A 72 12.65 6.58 -1.29
N GLU A 73 13.29 6.13 -0.22
CA GLU A 73 14.43 5.22 -0.29
C GLU A 73 14.02 3.88 -0.88
N LEU A 74 12.87 3.35 -0.47
CA LEU A 74 12.39 2.06 -0.97
C LEU A 74 12.00 2.14 -2.45
N VAL A 75 11.43 3.25 -2.89
CA VAL A 75 11.17 3.47 -4.31
C VAL A 75 12.48 3.55 -5.08
N ALA A 76 13.44 4.32 -4.58
CA ALA A 76 14.72 4.49 -5.25
C ALA A 76 15.49 3.18 -5.38
N SER A 77 15.35 2.29 -4.40
CA SER A 77 16.04 0.98 -4.42
C SER A 77 15.28 -0.08 -5.21
N GLY A 78 14.09 0.23 -5.69
CA GLY A 78 13.29 -0.73 -6.46
C GLY A 78 12.46 -1.70 -5.64
N LEU A 79 12.47 -1.57 -4.30
CA LEU A 79 11.65 -2.43 -3.45
C LEU A 79 10.17 -2.03 -3.50
N ILE A 80 9.90 -0.78 -3.84
CA ILE A 80 8.55 -0.31 -4.15
C ILE A 80 8.53 0.11 -5.60
N SER A 81 7.60 -0.46 -6.37
CA SER A 81 7.37 -0.04 -7.75
C SER A 81 6.14 0.85 -7.76
N ALA A 82 6.31 2.13 -8.08
CA ALA A 82 5.22 3.10 -8.09
C ALA A 82 5.14 3.72 -9.48
N SER A 83 3.94 3.65 -10.09
CA SER A 83 3.73 4.12 -11.45
C SER A 83 2.49 4.99 -11.50
N GLY A 84 2.58 6.14 -12.16
CA GLY A 84 1.49 7.09 -12.30
C GLY A 84 1.71 8.34 -11.45
N ILE A 85 1.06 9.43 -11.86
CA ILE A 85 1.28 10.73 -11.22
C ILE A 85 0.73 10.80 -9.78
N ALA A 86 -0.21 9.94 -9.42
CA ALA A 86 -0.79 9.91 -8.09
C ALA A 86 -0.36 8.69 -7.29
N SER A 87 0.81 8.11 -7.63
CA SER A 87 1.24 6.86 -7.01
C SER A 87 2.05 7.04 -5.72
N ASP A 88 2.25 8.26 -5.25
CA ASP A 88 2.95 8.47 -3.98
C ASP A 88 1.98 8.23 -2.82
N LEU A 89 2.10 7.07 -2.18
CA LEU A 89 1.26 6.71 -1.04
C LEU A 89 1.91 7.05 0.30
N SER A 90 3.03 7.77 0.31
CA SER A 90 3.70 8.09 1.58
C SER A 90 2.78 8.82 2.57
N PRO A 91 1.93 9.79 2.15
CA PRO A 91 1.01 10.41 3.10
C PRO A 91 0.00 9.41 3.68
N VAL A 92 -0.46 8.45 2.86
CA VAL A 92 -1.40 7.43 3.32
C VAL A 92 -0.74 6.55 4.37
N PHE A 93 0.50 6.12 4.13
CA PHE A 93 1.22 5.28 5.08
C PHE A 93 1.54 6.03 6.37
N THR A 94 1.89 7.30 6.27
CA THR A 94 2.15 8.13 7.45
C THR A 94 0.91 8.19 8.34
N HIS A 95 -0.25 8.37 7.73
CA HIS A 95 -1.51 8.43 8.45
C HIS A 95 -1.88 7.04 9.01
N ALA A 96 -1.68 6.00 8.22
CA ALA A 96 -2.04 4.64 8.61
C ALA A 96 -1.15 4.12 9.74
N GLN A 97 0.09 4.60 9.85
CA GLN A 97 1.00 4.18 10.90
C GLN A 97 0.38 4.34 12.29
N ALA A 98 -0.21 5.49 12.54
CA ALA A 98 -0.81 5.77 13.86
C ALA A 98 -1.92 4.77 14.18
N LEU A 99 -2.75 4.44 13.19
CA LEU A 99 -3.84 3.49 13.38
C LEU A 99 -3.31 2.07 13.56
N TYR A 100 -2.31 1.71 12.80
CA TYR A 100 -1.72 0.37 12.88
C TYR A 100 -1.06 0.14 14.24
N GLU A 101 -0.33 1.14 14.73
CA GLU A 101 0.37 1.02 16.01
C GLU A 101 -0.57 1.06 17.21
N ALA A 102 -1.77 1.59 17.03
CA ALA A 102 -2.78 1.64 18.09
C ALA A 102 -3.52 0.31 18.24
N ASN A 103 -3.36 -0.61 17.29
CA ASN A 103 -4.05 -1.90 17.36
C ASN A 103 -3.32 -2.91 18.24
#